data_fc9dd8338dddff5ba6ee27978587cda9
#
_entry.id   fc9dd8338dddff5ba6ee27978587cda9
#
_cell.length_a   1.000
_cell.length_b   1.000
_cell.length_c   1.000
_cell.angle_alpha   90.00
_cell.angle_beta   90.00
_cell.angle_gamma   90.00
#
_symmetry.space_group_name_H-M   'P 1'
#
loop_
_entity.id
_entity.type
_entity.pdbx_description
1 polymer ?
#
loop_
_entity_poly.entity_id
_entity_poly.type
_entity_poly.pdbx_seq_one_letter_code
_entity_poly.pdbx_strand_id
1 'polypeptide(L)'
;MPETPRRADRPSAPRYGNRPTMKDVAARAGVGLKTVSRVVNGESGVTPETERRVQEAIDALGFRRNDSARVLRKGRTASVGLVLEDLADPFYGPLSRAVEEVARAHGALLINGSSAEDPDREQELALALCARRVDGLVIIPAGDDHRYLEPEIKAGVATVFVDRPAGGIDADCVLSDNFGGARQGVAHLVAHGHRRIGFIGDMPRIHTASERLRGYRTAMEDAGITVEDAWMSLGATDPARVRRAAEEMLSGPSPVTAVFSGNNRVTVTVIRVLAEQSRRVALVAFDDLELADLLQPGVTVVAQDAAAIGRTAADRLFRQLDGALLLPERIELPTRLIARGSGELPPAD
;
A
#
# COMPACT_ATOMS: atom_id res chain seq x y z
N MET A 1 -56.59 29.15 40.24
CA MET A 1 -55.20 28.67 40.14
C MET A 1 -55.17 27.52 39.13
N PRO A 2 -54.56 27.66 37.94
CA PRO A 2 -54.47 26.55 37.00
C PRO A 2 -53.29 25.64 37.33
N GLU A 3 -53.53 24.34 37.26
CA GLU A 3 -52.55 23.28 37.47
C GLU A 3 -51.51 23.26 36.38
N THR A 4 -50.23 23.16 36.77
CA THR A 4 -49.05 23.03 35.89
C THR A 4 -49.03 21.64 35.25
N PRO A 5 -48.85 21.47 33.93
CA PRO A 5 -48.80 20.15 33.34
C PRO A 5 -47.46 19.46 33.67
N ARG A 6 -47.58 18.20 34.10
CA ARG A 6 -46.45 17.30 34.36
C ARG A 6 -45.56 17.17 33.10
N ARG A 7 -44.27 17.44 33.29
CA ARG A 7 -43.22 17.20 32.27
C ARG A 7 -43.26 15.73 31.84
N ALA A 8 -43.60 15.52 30.59
CA ALA A 8 -43.47 14.21 29.97
C ALA A 8 -41.99 13.76 29.98
N ASP A 9 -41.76 12.55 30.46
CA ASP A 9 -40.48 11.87 30.45
C ASP A 9 -39.95 11.85 28.99
N ARG A 10 -38.87 12.60 28.75
CA ARG A 10 -38.10 12.46 27.50
C ARG A 10 -37.43 11.09 27.55
N PRO A 11 -37.54 10.24 26.50
CA PRO A 11 -36.78 9.02 26.45
C PRO A 11 -35.29 9.37 26.53
N SER A 12 -34.61 8.79 27.53
CA SER A 12 -33.17 8.92 27.69
C SER A 12 -32.48 8.47 26.40
N ALA A 13 -31.60 9.33 25.87
CA ALA A 13 -30.73 8.96 24.76
C ALA A 13 -30.09 7.59 25.00
N PRO A 14 -29.95 6.73 23.98
CA PRO A 14 -29.31 5.44 24.16
C PRO A 14 -27.91 5.69 24.73
N ARG A 15 -27.70 5.29 25.96
CA ARG A 15 -26.36 5.20 26.53
C ARG A 15 -25.63 4.20 25.63
N TYR A 16 -24.56 4.61 24.97
CA TYR A 16 -23.60 3.68 24.39
C TYR A 16 -23.07 2.80 25.53
N GLY A 17 -23.83 1.72 25.81
CA GLY A 17 -23.67 0.89 26.95
C GLY A 17 -22.47 -0.02 26.82
N ASN A 18 -21.86 -0.37 27.93
CA ASN A 18 -20.83 -1.39 28.06
C ASN A 18 -21.18 -2.60 27.18
N ARG A 19 -20.27 -2.98 26.30
CA ARG A 19 -20.42 -4.23 25.52
C ARG A 19 -20.62 -5.39 26.51
N PRO A 20 -21.59 -6.29 26.24
CA PRO A 20 -21.81 -7.43 27.10
C PRO A 20 -20.51 -8.21 27.34
N THR A 21 -20.32 -8.66 28.57
CA THR A 21 -19.13 -9.41 29.01
C THR A 21 -19.45 -10.89 29.17
N MET A 22 -18.44 -11.75 29.30
CA MET A 22 -18.64 -13.16 29.65
C MET A 22 -19.34 -13.32 31.01
N LYS A 23 -19.26 -12.33 31.94
CA LYS A 23 -20.01 -12.34 33.21
C LYS A 23 -21.50 -12.18 32.97
N ASP A 24 -21.88 -11.31 32.02
CA ASP A 24 -23.29 -11.08 31.70
C ASP A 24 -23.90 -12.31 31.03
N VAL A 25 -23.13 -12.99 30.14
CA VAL A 25 -23.54 -14.27 29.55
C VAL A 25 -23.70 -15.35 30.63
N ALA A 26 -22.76 -15.45 31.55
CA ALA A 26 -22.83 -16.41 32.68
C ALA A 26 -24.07 -16.20 33.55
N ALA A 27 -24.35 -14.94 33.91
CA ALA A 27 -25.52 -14.57 34.67
C ALA A 27 -26.82 -14.93 33.92
N ARG A 28 -26.91 -14.59 32.64
CA ARG A 28 -28.09 -14.88 31.81
C ARG A 28 -28.31 -16.38 31.58
N ALA A 29 -27.22 -17.13 31.31
CA ALA A 29 -27.30 -18.57 31.08
C ALA A 29 -27.44 -19.38 32.39
N GLY A 30 -27.28 -18.78 33.56
CA GLY A 30 -27.34 -19.47 34.84
C GLY A 30 -26.20 -20.48 35.03
N VAL A 31 -24.99 -20.17 34.56
CA VAL A 31 -23.81 -21.06 34.63
C VAL A 31 -22.58 -20.30 35.16
N GLY A 32 -21.55 -21.04 35.54
CA GLY A 32 -20.31 -20.45 35.97
C GLY A 32 -19.51 -19.83 34.80
N LEU A 33 -18.71 -18.78 35.07
CA LEU A 33 -17.85 -18.10 34.07
C LEU A 33 -16.93 -19.08 33.36
N LYS A 34 -16.42 -20.12 34.06
CA LYS A 34 -15.57 -21.17 33.48
C LYS A 34 -16.30 -22.00 32.41
N THR A 35 -17.61 -22.23 32.61
CA THR A 35 -18.46 -22.95 31.65
C THR A 35 -18.69 -22.11 30.39
N VAL A 36 -18.99 -20.80 30.56
CA VAL A 36 -19.08 -19.88 29.41
C VAL A 36 -17.77 -19.83 28.64
N SER A 37 -16.63 -19.73 29.34
CA SER A 37 -15.32 -19.74 28.71
C SER A 37 -15.07 -21.01 27.88
N ARG A 38 -15.48 -22.18 28.38
CA ARG A 38 -15.35 -23.46 27.64
C ARG A 38 -16.20 -23.47 26.39
N VAL A 39 -17.48 -23.09 26.47
CA VAL A 39 -18.38 -23.02 25.32
C VAL A 39 -17.85 -22.06 24.27
N VAL A 40 -17.47 -20.83 24.67
CA VAL A 40 -16.94 -19.79 23.78
C VAL A 40 -15.61 -20.22 23.12
N ASN A 41 -14.83 -21.09 23.77
CA ASN A 41 -13.57 -21.62 23.24
C ASN A 41 -13.72 -22.94 22.46
N GLY A 42 -14.91 -23.55 22.43
CA GLY A 42 -15.10 -24.86 21.82
C GLY A 42 -14.38 -25.99 22.57
N GLU A 43 -14.18 -25.83 23.88
CA GLU A 43 -13.50 -26.82 24.72
C GLU A 43 -14.48 -27.94 25.12
N SER A 44 -14.02 -29.19 25.13
CA SER A 44 -14.82 -30.34 25.59
C SER A 44 -15.17 -30.28 27.09
N GLY A 45 -16.20 -31.03 27.49
CA GLY A 45 -16.59 -31.17 28.90
C GLY A 45 -17.74 -30.27 29.35
N VAL A 46 -18.54 -29.79 28.38
CA VAL A 46 -19.84 -29.14 28.61
C VAL A 46 -20.92 -30.02 27.99
N THR A 47 -22.04 -30.19 28.69
CA THR A 47 -23.19 -30.95 28.17
C THR A 47 -23.86 -30.18 27.02
N PRO A 48 -24.46 -30.88 26.03
CA PRO A 48 -25.13 -30.22 24.88
C PRO A 48 -26.26 -29.26 25.34
N GLU A 49 -26.96 -29.58 26.42
CA GLU A 49 -27.99 -28.70 26.98
C GLU A 49 -27.40 -27.41 27.56
N THR A 50 -26.29 -27.50 28.26
CA THR A 50 -25.58 -26.33 28.81
C THR A 50 -24.99 -25.46 27.72
N GLU A 51 -24.43 -26.10 26.68
CA GLU A 51 -23.89 -25.40 25.51
C GLU A 51 -24.99 -24.60 24.80
N ARG A 52 -26.16 -25.20 24.55
CA ARG A 52 -27.33 -24.53 23.99
C ARG A 52 -27.78 -23.31 24.83
N ARG A 53 -27.90 -23.44 26.16
CA ARG A 53 -28.26 -22.33 27.04
C ARG A 53 -27.25 -21.17 26.97
N VAL A 54 -25.98 -21.48 26.94
CA VAL A 54 -24.92 -20.46 26.79
C VAL A 54 -25.00 -19.79 25.45
N GLN A 55 -25.23 -20.54 24.36
CA GLN A 55 -25.34 -19.98 23.01
C GLN A 55 -26.57 -19.07 22.88
N GLU A 56 -27.74 -19.48 23.44
CA GLU A 56 -28.94 -18.63 23.50
C GLU A 56 -28.69 -17.33 24.26
N ALA A 57 -27.90 -17.37 25.34
CA ALA A 57 -27.53 -16.19 26.09
C ALA A 57 -26.59 -15.27 25.35
N ILE A 58 -25.61 -15.83 24.58
CA ILE A 58 -24.70 -15.10 23.71
C ILE A 58 -25.49 -14.35 22.65
N ASP A 59 -26.39 -15.04 21.94
CA ASP A 59 -27.20 -14.48 20.86
C ASP A 59 -28.13 -13.38 21.37
N ALA A 60 -28.80 -13.63 22.50
CA ALA A 60 -29.75 -12.69 23.09
C ALA A 60 -29.08 -11.42 23.69
N LEU A 61 -27.83 -11.49 24.10
CA LEU A 61 -27.05 -10.34 24.58
C LEU A 61 -26.27 -9.65 23.47
N GLY A 62 -26.15 -10.25 22.30
CA GLY A 62 -25.23 -9.79 21.26
C GLY A 62 -23.78 -9.85 21.74
N PHE A 63 -23.46 -10.79 22.65
CA PHE A 63 -22.09 -10.94 23.13
C PHE A 63 -21.17 -11.35 22.00
N ARG A 64 -20.13 -10.57 21.77
CA ARG A 64 -19.03 -10.94 20.89
C ARG A 64 -17.80 -11.17 21.75
N ARG A 65 -17.16 -12.29 21.53
CA ARG A 65 -15.90 -12.62 22.18
C ARG A 65 -14.89 -11.49 22.00
N ASN A 66 -14.32 -11.04 23.10
CA ASN A 66 -13.17 -10.14 23.02
C ASN A 66 -11.91 -11.02 22.82
N ASP A 67 -11.33 -10.95 21.65
CA ASP A 67 -10.11 -11.72 21.30
C ASP A 67 -8.88 -11.33 22.14
N SER A 68 -8.94 -10.19 22.85
CA SER A 68 -7.92 -9.80 23.83
C SER A 68 -7.62 -10.87 24.90
N ALA A 69 -8.58 -11.73 25.22
CA ALA A 69 -8.38 -12.86 26.14
C ALA A 69 -7.66 -14.05 25.46
N ARG A 70 -7.71 -14.15 24.12
CA ARG A 70 -6.94 -15.13 23.34
C ARG A 70 -5.49 -14.68 23.21
N VAL A 71 -5.27 -13.37 23.06
CA VAL A 71 -3.97 -12.69 23.07
C VAL A 71 -3.16 -13.04 24.32
N LEU A 72 -3.78 -13.01 25.49
CA LEU A 72 -3.13 -13.37 26.75
C LEU A 72 -2.65 -14.85 26.82
N ARG A 73 -3.27 -15.74 26.05
CA ARG A 73 -2.91 -17.16 26.03
C ARG A 73 -1.95 -17.53 24.89
N LYS A 74 -2.02 -16.86 23.75
CA LYS A 74 -1.18 -17.14 22.56
C LYS A 74 -0.04 -16.13 22.36
N GLY A 75 -0.01 -15.03 23.13
CA GLY A 75 0.98 -13.96 23.00
C GLY A 75 0.85 -13.10 21.73
N ARG A 76 -0.15 -13.37 20.87
CA ARG A 76 -0.35 -12.69 19.58
C ARG A 76 -1.76 -12.18 19.43
N THR A 77 -1.91 -11.00 18.79
CA THR A 77 -3.20 -10.34 18.58
C THR A 77 -3.92 -10.81 17.32
N ALA A 78 -3.24 -11.56 16.46
CA ALA A 78 -3.68 -11.92 15.12
C ALA A 78 -4.07 -10.67 14.29
N SER A 79 -3.23 -9.66 14.31
CA SER A 79 -3.37 -8.45 13.51
C SER A 79 -2.03 -7.98 12.97
N VAL A 80 -2.04 -7.47 11.74
CA VAL A 80 -0.89 -6.94 11.01
C VAL A 80 -1.21 -5.52 10.57
N GLY A 81 -0.26 -4.61 10.71
CA GLY A 81 -0.36 -3.24 10.20
C GLY A 81 0.24 -3.12 8.79
N LEU A 82 -0.40 -2.33 7.94
CA LEU A 82 0.16 -1.88 6.66
C LEU A 82 0.14 -0.36 6.64
N VAL A 83 1.33 0.24 6.63
CA VAL A 83 1.52 1.69 6.45
C VAL A 83 1.93 1.92 5.00
N LEU A 84 1.11 2.66 4.25
CA LEU A 84 1.34 2.96 2.85
C LEU A 84 1.28 4.48 2.60
N GLU A 85 1.68 4.93 1.41
CA GLU A 85 1.66 6.34 1.06
C GLU A 85 0.24 6.89 1.01
N ASP A 86 -0.58 6.35 0.10
CA ASP A 86 -1.94 6.86 -0.14
C ASP A 86 -2.86 5.73 -0.61
N LEU A 87 -3.91 5.44 0.15
CA LEU A 87 -4.93 4.43 -0.23
C LEU A 87 -5.64 4.73 -1.55
N ALA A 88 -5.62 5.98 -2.00
CA ALA A 88 -6.22 6.38 -3.27
C ALA A 88 -5.34 6.09 -4.48
N ASP A 89 -4.05 5.76 -4.29
CA ASP A 89 -3.18 5.39 -5.40
C ASP A 89 -3.48 3.95 -5.86
N PRO A 90 -3.80 3.75 -7.15
CA PRO A 90 -4.14 2.42 -7.69
C PRO A 90 -3.04 1.35 -7.51
N PHE A 91 -1.77 1.75 -7.35
CA PHE A 91 -0.67 0.83 -7.13
C PHE A 91 -0.83 0.05 -5.80
N TYR A 92 -1.30 0.73 -4.74
CA TYR A 92 -1.40 0.10 -3.42
C TYR A 92 -2.63 -0.80 -3.23
N GLY A 93 -3.63 -0.72 -4.10
CA GLY A 93 -4.82 -1.57 -4.02
C GLY A 93 -4.50 -3.07 -4.14
N PRO A 94 -3.86 -3.54 -5.24
CA PRO A 94 -3.45 -4.93 -5.42
C PRO A 94 -2.44 -5.40 -4.37
N LEU A 95 -1.51 -4.54 -3.94
CA LEU A 95 -0.54 -4.82 -2.87
C LEU A 95 -1.26 -5.11 -1.55
N SER A 96 -2.12 -4.18 -1.12
CA SER A 96 -2.88 -4.29 0.13
C SER A 96 -3.76 -5.54 0.14
N ARG A 97 -4.44 -5.82 -0.97
CA ARG A 97 -5.26 -7.03 -1.13
C ARG A 97 -4.44 -8.31 -0.98
N ALA A 98 -3.26 -8.37 -1.58
CA ALA A 98 -2.39 -9.53 -1.48
C ALA A 98 -1.89 -9.75 -0.03
N VAL A 99 -1.53 -8.68 0.67
CA VAL A 99 -1.18 -8.74 2.10
C VAL A 99 -2.38 -9.23 2.93
N GLU A 100 -3.58 -8.72 2.66
CA GLU A 100 -4.82 -9.14 3.34
C GLU A 100 -5.13 -10.63 3.13
N GLU A 101 -4.98 -11.13 1.91
CA GLU A 101 -5.23 -12.54 1.57
C GLU A 101 -4.30 -13.47 2.36
N VAL A 102 -3.00 -13.15 2.45
CA VAL A 102 -2.03 -13.91 3.25
C VAL A 102 -2.34 -13.78 4.74
N ALA A 103 -2.60 -12.58 5.25
CA ALA A 103 -2.96 -12.35 6.64
C ALA A 103 -4.21 -13.15 7.04
N ARG A 104 -5.24 -13.15 6.21
CA ARG A 104 -6.47 -13.92 6.41
C ARG A 104 -6.22 -15.43 6.44
N ALA A 105 -5.34 -15.95 5.57
CA ALA A 105 -4.96 -17.36 5.57
C ALA A 105 -4.31 -17.77 6.90
N HIS A 106 -3.59 -16.85 7.56
CA HIS A 106 -3.02 -17.05 8.91
C HIS A 106 -3.99 -16.67 10.05
N GLY A 107 -5.24 -16.31 9.73
CA GLY A 107 -6.24 -15.91 10.71
C GLY A 107 -5.98 -14.54 11.34
N ALA A 108 -5.24 -13.68 10.67
CA ALA A 108 -4.93 -12.32 11.10
C ALA A 108 -5.77 -11.27 10.35
N LEU A 109 -6.01 -10.13 11.02
CA LEU A 109 -6.65 -8.95 10.46
C LEU A 109 -5.60 -7.98 9.93
N LEU A 110 -5.82 -7.42 8.74
CA LEU A 110 -5.02 -6.32 8.22
C LEU A 110 -5.61 -4.96 8.64
N ILE A 111 -4.76 -4.06 9.12
CA ILE A 111 -5.10 -2.67 9.50
C ILE A 111 -4.25 -1.74 8.64
N ASN A 112 -4.89 -0.95 7.79
CA ASN A 112 -4.19 -0.02 6.89
C ASN A 112 -4.18 1.40 7.45
N GLY A 113 -3.08 2.14 7.17
CA GLY A 113 -2.95 3.56 7.40
C GLY A 113 -2.16 4.24 6.27
N SER A 114 -2.49 5.50 5.96
CA SER A 114 -1.80 6.30 4.93
C SER A 114 -0.92 7.35 5.56
N SER A 115 0.38 7.34 5.21
CA SER A 115 1.37 8.34 5.65
C SER A 115 1.26 9.66 4.88
N ALA A 116 0.66 9.67 3.70
CA ALA A 116 0.60 10.80 2.78
C ALA A 116 2.00 11.35 2.40
N GLU A 117 3.01 10.48 2.28
CA GLU A 117 4.42 10.82 2.00
C GLU A 117 5.08 11.69 3.09
N ASP A 118 4.51 11.67 4.31
CA ASP A 118 5.00 12.40 5.47
C ASP A 118 5.70 11.44 6.45
N PRO A 119 7.03 11.61 6.69
CA PRO A 119 7.81 10.75 7.58
C PRO A 119 7.31 10.78 9.04
N ASP A 120 6.87 11.93 9.53
CA ASP A 120 6.40 12.07 10.92
C ASP A 120 5.07 11.30 11.08
N ARG A 121 4.20 11.40 10.09
CA ARG A 121 2.94 10.65 10.06
C ARG A 121 3.14 9.14 9.89
N GLU A 122 4.13 8.72 9.11
CA GLU A 122 4.52 7.30 9.02
C GLU A 122 4.90 6.77 10.39
N GLN A 123 5.83 7.47 11.08
CA GLN A 123 6.28 7.10 12.42
C GLN A 123 5.11 7.06 13.41
N GLU A 124 4.25 8.09 13.42
CA GLU A 124 3.06 8.13 14.28
C GLU A 124 2.15 6.91 14.05
N LEU A 125 1.85 6.58 12.80
CA LEU A 125 1.00 5.45 12.43
C LEU A 125 1.63 4.12 12.83
N ALA A 126 2.92 3.90 12.53
CA ALA A 126 3.61 2.68 12.86
C ALA A 126 3.64 2.44 14.37
N LEU A 127 4.01 3.45 15.17
CA LEU A 127 4.01 3.37 16.63
C LEU A 127 2.60 3.22 17.21
N ALA A 128 1.58 3.86 16.62
CA ALA A 128 0.20 3.68 17.03
C ALA A 128 -0.32 2.24 16.77
N LEU A 129 0.14 1.58 15.71
CA LEU A 129 -0.13 0.18 15.43
C LEU A 129 0.59 -0.73 16.44
N CYS A 130 1.87 -0.46 16.74
CA CYS A 130 2.61 -1.18 17.79
C CYS A 130 1.95 -1.03 19.17
N ALA A 131 1.52 0.17 19.54
CA ALA A 131 0.76 0.41 20.79
C ALA A 131 -0.57 -0.37 20.85
N ARG A 132 -1.17 -0.69 19.69
CA ARG A 132 -2.34 -1.59 19.57
C ARG A 132 -1.95 -3.06 19.54
N ARG A 133 -0.65 -3.34 19.69
CA ARG A 133 -0.06 -4.69 19.73
C ARG A 133 -0.30 -5.48 18.44
N VAL A 134 -0.14 -4.86 17.27
CA VAL A 134 -0.06 -5.65 16.04
C VAL A 134 1.13 -6.61 16.14
N ASP A 135 0.99 -7.79 15.55
CA ASP A 135 2.04 -8.81 15.57
C ASP A 135 3.17 -8.47 14.58
N GLY A 136 2.84 -7.69 13.54
CA GLY A 136 3.83 -7.27 12.55
C GLY A 136 3.38 -6.07 11.74
N LEU A 137 4.34 -5.48 11.01
CA LEU A 137 4.19 -4.31 10.17
C LEU A 137 4.72 -4.56 8.76
N VAL A 138 3.96 -4.16 7.75
CA VAL A 138 4.44 -3.94 6.39
C VAL A 138 4.43 -2.43 6.16
N ILE A 139 5.55 -1.86 5.71
CA ILE A 139 5.72 -0.40 5.62
C ILE A 139 6.24 0.00 4.24
N ILE A 140 5.59 0.97 3.61
CA ILE A 140 6.14 1.72 2.49
C ILE A 140 6.78 2.98 3.07
N PRO A 141 8.13 3.10 3.05
CA PRO A 141 8.84 4.23 3.62
C PRO A 141 8.46 5.58 3.01
N ALA A 142 8.10 6.54 3.84
CA ALA A 142 8.01 7.96 3.50
C ALA A 142 9.29 8.72 3.89
N GLY A 143 10.03 8.21 4.87
CA GLY A 143 11.27 8.77 5.38
C GLY A 143 12.51 7.93 5.10
N ASP A 144 13.67 8.47 5.53
CA ASP A 144 14.99 7.84 5.34
C ASP A 144 15.57 7.29 6.66
N ASP A 145 14.83 7.33 7.77
CA ASP A 145 15.29 6.86 9.09
C ASP A 145 14.18 6.12 9.83
N HIS A 146 14.33 4.81 9.98
CA HIS A 146 13.37 3.93 10.63
C HIS A 146 13.88 3.36 11.97
N ARG A 147 14.96 3.93 12.53
CA ARG A 147 15.50 3.50 13.83
C ARG A 147 14.50 3.59 14.98
N TYR A 148 13.43 4.37 14.82
CA TYR A 148 12.32 4.42 15.76
C TYR A 148 11.60 3.07 15.93
N LEU A 149 11.75 2.14 14.98
CA LEU A 149 11.20 0.78 15.06
C LEU A 149 12.12 -0.23 15.78
N GLU A 150 13.37 0.10 16.00
CA GLU A 150 14.29 -0.85 16.68
C GLU A 150 13.77 -1.40 18.01
N PRO A 151 13.18 -0.58 18.92
CA PRO A 151 12.62 -1.08 20.16
C PRO A 151 11.47 -2.08 19.93
N GLU A 152 10.62 -1.80 18.95
CA GLU A 152 9.47 -2.63 18.61
C GLU A 152 9.89 -3.96 17.95
N ILE A 153 10.87 -3.91 17.05
CA ILE A 153 11.46 -5.11 16.45
C ILE A 153 12.14 -5.98 17.52
N LYS A 154 12.89 -5.37 18.44
CA LYS A 154 13.50 -6.07 19.60
C LYS A 154 12.44 -6.66 20.55
N ALA A 155 11.26 -6.04 20.62
CA ALA A 155 10.11 -6.55 21.37
C ALA A 155 9.33 -7.67 20.64
N GLY A 156 9.70 -7.99 19.40
CA GLY A 156 9.14 -9.10 18.62
C GLY A 156 8.11 -8.71 17.56
N VAL A 157 7.97 -7.43 17.22
CA VAL A 157 7.15 -6.99 16.10
C VAL A 157 7.88 -7.31 14.79
N ALA A 158 7.35 -8.26 14.02
CA ALA A 158 7.90 -8.58 12.71
C ALA A 158 7.74 -7.37 11.76
N THR A 159 8.78 -7.03 11.00
CA THR A 159 8.72 -5.84 10.13
C THR A 159 9.32 -6.13 8.77
N VAL A 160 8.59 -5.77 7.71
CA VAL A 160 9.01 -5.88 6.32
C VAL A 160 8.72 -4.57 5.60
N PHE A 161 9.71 -4.05 4.88
CA PHE A 161 9.57 -2.86 4.06
C PHE A 161 9.25 -3.25 2.61
N VAL A 162 8.45 -2.44 1.93
CA VAL A 162 8.07 -2.70 0.53
C VAL A 162 8.19 -1.44 -0.30
N ASP A 163 8.37 -1.61 -1.62
CA ASP A 163 8.50 -0.53 -2.62
C ASP A 163 9.76 0.34 -2.46
N ARG A 164 10.15 0.63 -1.22
CA ARG A 164 11.35 1.42 -0.88
C ARG A 164 12.14 0.72 0.24
N PRO A 165 13.48 0.84 0.26
CA PRO A 165 14.28 0.23 1.31
C PRO A 165 14.10 0.93 2.66
N ALA A 166 14.31 0.18 3.73
CA ALA A 166 14.44 0.76 5.07
C ALA A 166 15.67 1.69 5.15
N GLY A 167 15.55 2.78 5.91
CA GLY A 167 16.68 3.63 6.27
C GLY A 167 17.11 3.42 7.72
N GLY A 168 18.41 3.37 7.98
CA GLY A 168 18.99 3.34 9.32
C GLY A 168 18.87 2.03 10.10
N ILE A 169 18.17 1.02 9.58
CA ILE A 169 18.01 -0.32 10.19
C ILE A 169 18.15 -1.43 9.14
N ASP A 170 18.62 -2.61 9.58
CA ASP A 170 18.61 -3.81 8.76
C ASP A 170 17.25 -4.51 8.91
N ALA A 171 16.49 -4.57 7.82
CA ALA A 171 15.19 -5.21 7.77
C ALA A 171 14.92 -5.82 6.40
N ASP A 172 14.00 -6.77 6.34
CA ASP A 172 13.55 -7.34 5.08
C ASP A 172 12.93 -6.24 4.19
N CYS A 173 13.31 -6.23 2.91
CA CYS A 173 12.77 -5.32 1.91
C CYS A 173 12.32 -6.09 0.66
N VAL A 174 11.13 -5.79 0.16
CA VAL A 174 10.64 -6.30 -1.13
C VAL A 174 10.43 -5.13 -2.09
N LEU A 175 11.21 -5.08 -3.13
CA LEU A 175 11.31 -3.96 -4.06
C LEU A 175 10.99 -4.41 -5.48
N SER A 176 10.72 -3.47 -6.37
CA SER A 176 10.73 -3.70 -7.83
C SER A 176 12.03 -3.24 -8.44
N ASP A 177 12.43 -3.86 -9.56
CA ASP A 177 13.53 -3.37 -10.40
C ASP A 177 13.12 -2.08 -11.11
N ASN A 178 13.14 -0.98 -10.37
CA ASN A 178 12.80 0.36 -10.87
C ASN A 178 13.83 0.84 -11.90
N PHE A 179 15.10 0.56 -11.66
CA PHE A 179 16.19 0.95 -12.55
C PHE A 179 16.12 0.21 -13.89
N GLY A 180 16.08 -1.11 -13.85
CA GLY A 180 16.06 -1.93 -15.07
C GLY A 180 14.78 -1.71 -15.86
N GLY A 181 13.64 -1.57 -15.20
CA GLY A 181 12.36 -1.27 -15.83
C GLY A 181 12.38 0.07 -16.56
N ALA A 182 12.86 1.13 -15.93
CA ALA A 182 12.95 2.45 -16.57
C ALA A 182 13.94 2.43 -17.73
N ARG A 183 15.11 1.79 -17.54
CA ARG A 183 16.09 1.61 -18.62
C ARG A 183 15.47 0.87 -19.81
N GLN A 184 14.72 -0.20 -19.57
CA GLN A 184 14.05 -0.97 -20.63
C GLN A 184 12.98 -0.14 -21.35
N GLY A 185 12.15 0.61 -20.61
CA GLY A 185 11.11 1.46 -21.20
C GLY A 185 11.66 2.57 -22.07
N VAL A 186 12.76 3.21 -21.66
CA VAL A 186 13.43 4.25 -22.45
C VAL A 186 14.16 3.65 -23.63
N ALA A 187 14.86 2.53 -23.46
CA ALA A 187 15.51 1.81 -24.56
C ALA A 187 14.50 1.38 -25.64
N HIS A 188 13.26 1.05 -25.25
CA HIS A 188 12.18 0.76 -26.19
C HIS A 188 11.84 1.98 -27.06
N LEU A 189 11.73 3.18 -26.48
CA LEU A 189 11.52 4.42 -27.26
C LEU A 189 12.71 4.71 -28.20
N VAL A 190 13.95 4.52 -27.71
CA VAL A 190 15.16 4.67 -28.54
C VAL A 190 15.15 3.70 -29.72
N ALA A 191 14.75 2.45 -29.51
CA ALA A 191 14.66 1.43 -30.58
C ALA A 191 13.61 1.80 -31.64
N HIS A 192 12.60 2.59 -31.30
CA HIS A 192 11.61 3.13 -32.26
C HIS A 192 12.02 4.46 -32.87
N GLY A 193 13.29 4.86 -32.71
CA GLY A 193 13.91 6.00 -33.40
C GLY A 193 13.90 7.31 -32.64
N HIS A 194 13.33 7.35 -31.43
CA HIS A 194 13.30 8.57 -30.64
C HIS A 194 14.68 8.93 -30.10
N ARG A 195 15.02 10.22 -30.17
CA ARG A 195 16.28 10.80 -29.67
C ARG A 195 16.00 11.96 -28.70
N ARG A 196 14.85 12.58 -28.79
CA ARG A 196 14.37 13.63 -27.88
C ARG A 196 13.24 13.03 -27.02
N ILE A 197 13.63 12.47 -25.88
CA ILE A 197 12.73 11.74 -24.98
C ILE A 197 12.63 12.53 -23.69
N GLY A 198 11.43 13.00 -23.35
CA GLY A 198 11.16 13.70 -22.09
C GLY A 198 11.00 12.73 -20.94
N PHE A 199 11.46 13.12 -19.75
CA PHE A 199 11.20 12.42 -18.48
C PHE A 199 10.45 13.31 -17.53
N ILE A 200 9.26 12.88 -17.09
CA ILE A 200 8.49 13.55 -16.03
C ILE A 200 8.36 12.58 -14.87
N GLY A 201 8.99 12.92 -13.76
CA GLY A 201 9.07 12.06 -12.58
C GLY A 201 8.74 12.77 -11.28
N ASP A 202 8.75 12.00 -10.20
CA ASP A 202 8.53 12.46 -8.84
C ASP A 202 9.79 13.11 -8.24
N MET A 203 9.73 13.46 -6.97
CA MET A 203 10.84 14.07 -6.22
C MET A 203 12.02 13.10 -6.12
N PRO A 204 13.26 13.55 -6.47
CA PRO A 204 14.44 12.67 -6.48
C PRO A 204 14.82 12.10 -5.09
N ARG A 205 14.29 12.64 -3.99
CA ARG A 205 14.48 12.07 -2.65
C ARG A 205 13.75 10.72 -2.49
N ILE A 206 12.73 10.45 -3.32
CA ILE A 206 12.00 9.21 -3.30
C ILE A 206 12.81 8.14 -4.02
N HIS A 207 13.11 7.04 -3.34
CA HIS A 207 13.97 5.97 -3.87
C HIS A 207 13.53 5.47 -5.26
N THR A 208 12.24 5.16 -5.43
CA THR A 208 11.70 4.67 -6.70
C THR A 208 11.86 5.70 -7.83
N ALA A 209 11.62 6.98 -7.54
CA ALA A 209 11.81 8.07 -8.49
C ALA A 209 13.26 8.26 -8.88
N SER A 210 14.18 8.18 -7.91
CA SER A 210 15.63 8.25 -8.14
C SER A 210 16.12 7.11 -9.04
N GLU A 211 15.69 5.87 -8.78
CA GLU A 211 16.07 4.71 -9.56
C GLU A 211 15.51 4.76 -10.99
N ARG A 212 14.27 5.20 -11.18
CA ARG A 212 13.67 5.40 -12.50
C ARG A 212 14.38 6.48 -13.29
N LEU A 213 14.74 7.60 -12.65
CA LEU A 213 15.57 8.65 -13.27
C LEU A 213 16.95 8.14 -13.68
N ARG A 214 17.59 7.35 -12.83
CA ARG A 214 18.88 6.71 -13.12
C ARG A 214 18.76 5.78 -14.34
N GLY A 215 17.71 4.96 -14.38
CA GLY A 215 17.42 4.09 -15.55
C GLY A 215 17.20 4.87 -16.83
N TYR A 216 16.44 5.97 -16.80
CA TYR A 216 16.26 6.87 -17.94
C TYR A 216 17.61 7.42 -18.44
N ARG A 217 18.41 8.01 -17.55
CA ARG A 217 19.71 8.58 -17.91
C ARG A 217 20.65 7.54 -18.51
N THR A 218 20.72 6.36 -17.91
CA THR A 218 21.56 5.27 -18.41
C THR A 218 21.11 4.80 -19.80
N ALA A 219 19.81 4.68 -20.06
CA ALA A 219 19.34 4.29 -21.40
C ALA A 219 19.66 5.35 -22.47
N MET A 220 19.57 6.63 -22.12
CA MET A 220 19.96 7.72 -23.02
C MET A 220 21.47 7.72 -23.31
N GLU A 221 22.29 7.54 -22.27
CA GLU A 221 23.75 7.42 -22.38
C GLU A 221 24.16 6.22 -23.21
N ASP A 222 23.59 5.04 -22.97
CA ASP A 222 23.82 3.80 -23.75
C ASP A 222 23.52 4.01 -25.24
N ALA A 223 22.57 4.90 -25.58
CA ALA A 223 22.20 5.25 -26.95
C ALA A 223 23.03 6.39 -27.54
N GLY A 224 24.01 6.93 -26.79
CA GLY A 224 24.82 8.07 -27.22
C GLY A 224 24.03 9.39 -27.30
N ILE A 225 22.98 9.55 -26.49
CA ILE A 225 22.12 10.72 -26.49
C ILE A 225 22.44 11.57 -25.27
N THR A 226 22.85 12.82 -25.49
CA THR A 226 23.00 13.79 -24.39
C THR A 226 21.63 14.30 -23.97
N VAL A 227 21.30 14.15 -22.69
CA VAL A 227 20.05 14.62 -22.12
C VAL A 227 20.12 16.13 -21.90
N GLU A 228 19.16 16.87 -22.42
CA GLU A 228 18.99 18.30 -22.15
C GLU A 228 18.17 18.49 -20.85
N ASP A 229 18.51 19.50 -20.04
CA ASP A 229 17.76 19.79 -18.81
C ASP A 229 16.27 20.08 -19.07
N ALA A 230 15.98 20.70 -20.24
CA ALA A 230 14.61 20.98 -20.67
C ALA A 230 13.76 19.71 -20.92
N TRP A 231 14.38 18.54 -21.05
CA TRP A 231 13.67 17.27 -21.21
C TRP A 231 13.36 16.57 -19.89
N MET A 232 13.77 17.14 -18.76
CA MET A 232 13.53 16.55 -17.45
C MET A 232 12.68 17.47 -16.58
N SER A 233 11.66 16.91 -15.96
CA SER A 233 10.89 17.58 -14.92
C SER A 233 10.69 16.66 -13.72
N LEU A 234 11.28 17.07 -12.60
CA LEU A 234 11.29 16.32 -11.35
C LEU A 234 10.57 17.12 -10.26
N GLY A 235 9.77 16.47 -9.44
CA GLY A 235 9.06 17.11 -8.31
C GLY A 235 7.70 16.51 -8.07
N ALA A 236 6.92 17.12 -7.19
CA ALA A 236 5.61 16.60 -6.80
C ALA A 236 4.71 16.27 -7.99
N THR A 237 3.93 15.21 -7.87
CA THR A 237 3.04 14.70 -8.93
C THR A 237 1.73 15.48 -9.06
N ASP A 238 1.74 16.75 -8.62
CA ASP A 238 0.61 17.68 -8.76
C ASP A 238 0.22 17.84 -10.25
N PRO A 239 -1.06 17.67 -10.62
CA PRO A 239 -1.49 17.70 -12.01
C PRO A 239 -1.18 19.02 -12.74
N ALA A 240 -1.23 20.18 -12.06
CA ALA A 240 -0.94 21.46 -12.70
C ALA A 240 0.54 21.61 -13.02
N ARG A 241 1.43 21.13 -12.13
CA ARG A 241 2.87 21.08 -12.38
C ARG A 241 3.20 20.14 -13.55
N VAL A 242 2.67 18.91 -13.50
CA VAL A 242 2.91 17.90 -14.53
C VAL A 242 2.42 18.38 -15.89
N ARG A 243 1.24 19.02 -15.96
CA ARG A 243 0.70 19.62 -17.20
C ARG A 243 1.67 20.64 -17.77
N ARG A 244 2.09 21.62 -16.99
CA ARG A 244 3.06 22.65 -17.45
C ARG A 244 4.33 22.04 -17.97
N ALA A 245 4.91 21.10 -17.24
CA ALA A 245 6.13 20.41 -17.65
C ALA A 245 5.96 19.68 -19.00
N ALA A 246 4.85 18.99 -19.20
CA ALA A 246 4.54 18.31 -20.45
C ALA A 246 4.37 19.31 -21.60
N GLU A 247 3.63 20.39 -21.39
CA GLU A 247 3.41 21.45 -22.39
C GLU A 247 4.73 22.13 -22.79
N GLU A 248 5.59 22.49 -21.81
CA GLU A 248 6.90 23.07 -22.04
C GLU A 248 7.82 22.13 -22.83
N MET A 249 7.88 20.84 -22.48
CA MET A 249 8.65 19.84 -23.22
C MET A 249 8.17 19.64 -24.66
N LEU A 250 6.88 19.78 -24.90
CA LEU A 250 6.27 19.57 -26.21
C LEU A 250 6.35 20.81 -27.11
N SER A 251 6.47 22.01 -26.58
CA SER A 251 6.45 23.28 -27.32
C SER A 251 7.75 24.07 -27.23
N GLY A 252 8.75 23.61 -26.49
CA GLY A 252 10.03 24.27 -26.30
C GLY A 252 10.90 24.34 -27.57
N PRO A 253 12.09 24.94 -27.47
CA PRO A 253 13.01 25.09 -28.60
C PRO A 253 13.51 23.75 -29.17
N SER A 254 13.60 22.71 -28.34
CA SER A 254 13.99 21.34 -28.70
C SER A 254 12.88 20.38 -28.27
N PRO A 255 11.72 20.40 -28.97
CA PRO A 255 10.56 19.68 -28.50
C PRO A 255 10.77 18.16 -28.52
N VAL A 256 10.35 17.50 -27.44
CA VAL A 256 10.47 16.03 -27.34
C VAL A 256 9.51 15.33 -28.31
N THR A 257 9.93 14.18 -28.80
CA THR A 257 9.10 13.32 -29.69
C THR A 257 8.49 12.15 -28.96
N ALA A 258 8.96 11.89 -27.74
CA ALA A 258 8.44 10.86 -26.86
C ALA A 258 8.52 11.33 -25.39
N VAL A 259 7.68 10.77 -24.54
CA VAL A 259 7.68 11.01 -23.09
C VAL A 259 7.78 9.66 -22.39
N PHE A 260 8.68 9.57 -21.41
CA PHE A 260 8.68 8.52 -20.38
C PHE A 260 8.10 9.12 -19.09
N SER A 261 6.94 8.65 -18.68
CA SER A 261 6.28 9.09 -17.44
C SER A 261 6.68 8.19 -16.27
N GLY A 262 7.14 8.82 -15.18
CA GLY A 262 7.80 8.16 -14.08
C GLY A 262 6.89 7.42 -13.09
N ASN A 263 5.55 7.60 -13.14
CA ASN A 263 4.57 6.85 -12.36
C ASN A 263 3.16 7.03 -12.91
N ASN A 264 2.18 6.27 -12.37
CA ASN A 264 0.78 6.29 -12.79
C ASN A 264 0.11 7.68 -12.67
N ARG A 265 0.38 8.45 -11.61
CA ARG A 265 -0.21 9.80 -11.39
C ARG A 265 0.26 10.79 -12.46
N VAL A 266 1.56 10.77 -12.77
CA VAL A 266 2.15 11.55 -13.87
C VAL A 266 1.52 11.14 -15.19
N THR A 267 1.41 9.82 -15.42
CA THR A 267 0.91 9.27 -16.68
C THR A 267 -0.49 9.75 -17.03
N VAL A 268 -1.42 9.73 -16.07
CA VAL A 268 -2.80 10.20 -16.29
C VAL A 268 -2.82 11.67 -16.77
N THR A 269 -1.99 12.52 -16.19
CA THR A 269 -1.90 13.92 -16.59
C THR A 269 -1.25 14.08 -17.96
N VAL A 270 -0.17 13.34 -18.23
CA VAL A 270 0.49 13.35 -19.56
C VAL A 270 -0.47 12.89 -20.65
N ILE A 271 -1.24 11.81 -20.44
CA ILE A 271 -2.26 11.35 -21.41
C ILE A 271 -3.25 12.47 -21.75
N ARG A 272 -3.74 13.22 -20.74
CA ARG A 272 -4.64 14.35 -20.98
C ARG A 272 -4.01 15.44 -21.83
N VAL A 273 -2.74 15.77 -21.55
CA VAL A 273 -2.01 16.77 -22.36
C VAL A 273 -1.81 16.28 -23.78
N LEU A 274 -1.40 15.00 -23.96
CA LEU A 274 -1.18 14.43 -25.29
C LEU A 274 -2.48 14.36 -26.12
N ALA A 275 -3.63 14.13 -25.48
CA ALA A 275 -4.93 14.14 -26.17
C ALA A 275 -5.32 15.51 -26.74
N GLU A 276 -4.75 16.58 -26.19
CA GLU A 276 -4.99 17.98 -26.67
C GLU A 276 -4.00 18.38 -27.78
N GLN A 277 -2.96 17.56 -28.05
CA GLN A 277 -1.96 17.87 -29.08
C GLN A 277 -2.43 17.46 -30.48
N SER A 278 -2.10 18.26 -31.47
CA SER A 278 -2.37 17.94 -32.89
C SER A 278 -1.37 16.94 -33.48
N ARG A 279 -0.16 16.84 -32.92
CA ARG A 279 0.87 15.87 -33.32
C ARG A 279 0.86 14.65 -32.41
N ARG A 280 1.23 13.49 -32.96
CA ARG A 280 1.41 12.28 -32.17
C ARG A 280 2.76 12.31 -31.47
N VAL A 281 2.77 12.03 -30.17
CA VAL A 281 3.94 11.92 -29.33
C VAL A 281 3.94 10.53 -28.71
N ALA A 282 5.05 9.81 -28.77
CA ALA A 282 5.15 8.50 -28.17
C ALA A 282 5.13 8.60 -26.63
N LEU A 283 4.55 7.59 -25.98
CA LEU A 283 4.46 7.51 -24.53
C LEU A 283 4.81 6.11 -24.04
N VAL A 284 5.75 6.02 -23.13
CA VAL A 284 5.95 4.84 -22.26
C VAL A 284 5.74 5.29 -20.83
N ALA A 285 4.91 4.56 -20.10
CA ALA A 285 4.59 4.86 -18.70
C ALA A 285 5.26 3.85 -17.75
N PHE A 286 5.72 4.31 -16.61
CA PHE A 286 5.98 3.42 -15.48
C PHE A 286 4.69 3.23 -14.69
N ASP A 287 4.43 2.00 -14.26
CA ASP A 287 3.16 1.46 -13.74
C ASP A 287 2.10 1.24 -14.81
N ASP A 288 1.37 0.14 -14.66
CA ASP A 288 0.19 -0.13 -15.49
C ASP A 288 -1.01 0.68 -14.99
N LEU A 289 -1.91 1.01 -15.90
CA LEU A 289 -3.11 1.77 -15.63
C LEU A 289 -4.33 0.93 -15.98
N GLU A 290 -5.36 1.00 -15.16
CA GLU A 290 -6.67 0.52 -15.55
C GLU A 290 -7.11 1.23 -16.85
N LEU A 291 -7.63 0.47 -17.81
CA LEU A 291 -8.03 0.95 -19.13
C LEU A 291 -6.89 1.40 -20.07
N ALA A 292 -5.62 1.19 -19.72
CA ALA A 292 -4.50 1.56 -20.59
C ALA A 292 -4.55 0.86 -21.97
N ASP A 293 -5.09 -0.33 -22.03
CA ASP A 293 -5.29 -1.15 -23.24
C ASP A 293 -6.48 -0.71 -24.09
N LEU A 294 -7.42 0.05 -23.54
CA LEU A 294 -8.61 0.56 -24.25
C LEU A 294 -8.37 1.92 -24.91
N LEU A 295 -7.29 2.61 -24.60
CA LEU A 295 -6.91 3.86 -25.25
C LEU A 295 -6.42 3.60 -26.69
N GLN A 296 -6.38 4.64 -27.54
CA GLN A 296 -5.92 4.50 -28.93
C GLN A 296 -4.90 5.60 -29.28
N PRO A 297 -3.63 5.19 -29.40
CA PRO A 297 -3.08 3.85 -29.15
C PRO A 297 -3.15 3.47 -27.68
N GLY A 298 -3.16 2.16 -27.38
CA GLY A 298 -3.04 1.66 -26.01
C GLY A 298 -1.72 2.12 -25.38
N VAL A 299 -1.70 2.36 -24.08
CA VAL A 299 -0.51 2.88 -23.40
C VAL A 299 0.50 1.76 -23.14
N THR A 300 1.68 1.89 -23.74
CA THR A 300 2.84 1.04 -23.49
C THR A 300 3.37 1.33 -22.10
N VAL A 301 3.53 0.31 -21.28
CA VAL A 301 3.88 0.47 -19.86
C VAL A 301 5.05 -0.43 -19.44
N VAL A 302 5.77 0.00 -18.43
CA VAL A 302 6.65 -0.82 -17.59
C VAL A 302 5.86 -1.18 -16.35
N ALA A 303 5.28 -2.37 -16.31
CA ALA A 303 4.41 -2.84 -15.25
C ALA A 303 5.21 -3.46 -14.09
N GLN A 304 4.84 -3.09 -12.88
CA GLN A 304 5.21 -3.78 -11.64
C GLN A 304 4.15 -4.81 -11.29
N ASP A 305 4.53 -5.84 -10.54
CA ASP A 305 3.58 -6.78 -9.92
C ASP A 305 3.37 -6.42 -8.44
N ALA A 306 2.53 -5.40 -8.19
CA ALA A 306 2.21 -4.95 -6.85
C ALA A 306 1.61 -6.06 -5.96
N ALA A 307 0.85 -7.00 -6.56
CA ALA A 307 0.32 -8.15 -5.84
C ALA A 307 1.42 -9.13 -5.44
N ALA A 308 2.41 -9.37 -6.30
CA ALA A 308 3.56 -10.20 -5.95
C ALA A 308 4.41 -9.56 -4.85
N ILE A 309 4.61 -8.23 -4.87
CA ILE A 309 5.28 -7.48 -3.80
C ILE A 309 4.56 -7.72 -2.48
N GLY A 310 3.25 -7.47 -2.43
CA GLY A 310 2.44 -7.64 -1.23
C GLY A 310 2.45 -9.08 -0.71
N ARG A 311 2.35 -10.07 -1.59
CA ARG A 311 2.39 -11.49 -1.24
C ARG A 311 3.74 -11.89 -0.66
N THR A 312 4.84 -11.53 -1.34
CA THR A 312 6.20 -11.84 -0.90
C THR A 312 6.50 -11.21 0.46
N ALA A 313 6.08 -9.96 0.66
CA ALA A 313 6.27 -9.27 1.93
C ALA A 313 5.47 -9.92 3.07
N ALA A 314 4.21 -10.26 2.83
CA ALA A 314 3.37 -10.91 3.83
C ALA A 314 3.89 -12.33 4.17
N ASP A 315 4.27 -13.12 3.17
CA ASP A 315 4.87 -14.44 3.40
C ASP A 315 6.15 -14.33 4.23
N ARG A 316 6.99 -13.32 3.95
CA ARG A 316 8.20 -13.05 4.73
C ARG A 316 7.88 -12.68 6.17
N LEU A 317 6.89 -11.80 6.36
CA LEU A 317 6.40 -11.37 7.67
C LEU A 317 5.90 -12.56 8.51
N PHE A 318 5.04 -13.42 7.93
CA PHE A 318 4.48 -14.55 8.66
C PHE A 318 5.53 -15.61 8.97
N ARG A 319 6.54 -15.82 8.12
CA ARG A 319 7.69 -16.67 8.45
C ARG A 319 8.47 -16.16 9.65
N GLN A 320 8.70 -14.84 9.77
CA GLN A 320 9.30 -14.24 10.99
C GLN A 320 8.40 -14.49 12.20
N LEU A 321 7.10 -14.26 12.07
CA LEU A 321 6.12 -14.50 13.13
C LEU A 321 6.10 -15.98 13.56
N ASP A 322 6.28 -16.91 12.66
CA ASP A 322 6.32 -18.36 12.98
C ASP A 322 7.66 -18.82 13.57
N GLY A 323 8.56 -17.88 13.83
CA GLY A 323 9.82 -18.12 14.54
C GLY A 323 10.96 -18.59 13.63
N ALA A 324 10.85 -18.40 12.30
CA ALA A 324 11.98 -18.65 11.41
C ALA A 324 13.09 -17.63 11.70
N LEU A 325 14.29 -18.10 11.96
CA LEU A 325 15.47 -17.23 12.05
C LEU A 325 15.88 -16.83 10.62
N LEU A 326 15.41 -15.66 10.20
CA LEU A 326 15.69 -15.08 8.89
C LEU A 326 16.69 -13.95 9.06
N LEU A 327 17.73 -13.96 8.23
CA LEU A 327 18.55 -12.76 8.06
C LEU A 327 17.78 -11.76 7.22
N PRO A 328 17.92 -10.44 7.48
CA PRO A 328 17.37 -9.41 6.63
C PRO A 328 17.79 -9.61 5.17
N GLU A 329 16.83 -9.53 4.27
CA GLU A 329 17.04 -9.79 2.84
C GLU A 329 16.37 -8.69 2.00
N ARG A 330 17.09 -8.24 0.96
CA ARG A 330 16.53 -7.38 -0.08
C ARG A 330 16.11 -8.26 -1.25
N ILE A 331 14.81 -8.40 -1.44
CA ILE A 331 14.19 -9.14 -2.54
C ILE A 331 13.77 -8.14 -3.61
N GLU A 332 14.30 -8.29 -4.82
CA GLU A 332 13.96 -7.43 -5.94
C GLU A 332 13.16 -8.24 -6.98
N LEU A 333 11.95 -7.77 -7.26
CA LEU A 333 11.05 -8.39 -8.25
C LEU A 333 11.19 -7.72 -9.60
N PRO A 334 11.20 -8.49 -10.70
CA PRO A 334 11.34 -7.92 -12.05
C PRO A 334 10.11 -7.09 -12.44
N THR A 335 10.33 -6.09 -13.27
CA THR A 335 9.29 -5.37 -14.00
C THR A 335 9.12 -5.95 -15.39
N ARG A 336 8.03 -5.62 -16.07
CA ARG A 336 7.71 -6.12 -17.40
C ARG A 336 7.26 -4.98 -18.32
N LEU A 337 7.95 -4.81 -19.44
CA LEU A 337 7.48 -3.95 -20.53
C LEU A 337 6.29 -4.61 -21.26
N ILE A 338 5.20 -3.89 -21.38
CA ILE A 338 3.97 -4.30 -22.09
C ILE A 338 3.73 -3.29 -23.20
N ALA A 339 4.08 -3.66 -24.43
CA ALA A 339 3.86 -2.86 -25.63
C ALA A 339 2.37 -2.85 -26.00
N ARG A 340 1.80 -1.65 -26.24
CA ARG A 340 0.37 -1.46 -26.58
C ARG A 340 0.13 -0.42 -27.68
N GLY A 341 1.19 0.10 -28.29
CA GLY A 341 1.10 1.00 -29.42
C GLY A 341 1.54 2.44 -29.17
N SER A 342 1.43 2.96 -27.94
CA SER A 342 1.84 4.35 -27.69
C SER A 342 3.37 4.54 -27.69
N GLY A 343 4.13 3.56 -27.25
CA GLY A 343 5.59 3.58 -27.24
C GLY A 343 6.20 3.24 -28.61
N GLU A 344 5.41 2.73 -29.53
CA GLU A 344 5.77 2.27 -30.87
C GLU A 344 5.48 3.31 -31.97
N LEU A 345 4.93 4.47 -31.61
CA LEU A 345 4.74 5.57 -32.54
C LEU A 345 6.11 6.06 -33.04
N PRO A 346 6.30 6.31 -34.33
CA PRO A 346 7.55 6.88 -34.83
C PRO A 346 7.70 8.35 -34.42
N PRO A 347 8.93 8.87 -34.31
CA PRO A 347 9.14 10.28 -34.08
C PRO A 347 8.48 11.11 -35.19
N ALA A 348 7.72 12.13 -34.78
CA ALA A 348 7.24 13.15 -35.71
C ALA A 348 8.39 14.13 -35.98
N ASP A 349 8.54 14.53 -37.27
CA ASP A 349 9.55 15.48 -37.74
C ASP A 349 9.39 16.86 -37.06
#